data_17754a892dc5cee4d9524f2caf33c09a
#
_entry.id   17754a892dc5cee4d9524f2caf33c09a
#
_cell.length_a   1.000
_cell.length_b   1.000
_cell.length_c   1.000
_cell.angle_alpha   90.00
_cell.angle_beta   90.00
_cell.angle_gamma   90.00
#
_symmetry.space_group_name_H-M   'P 1'
#
loop_
_entity.id
_entity.type
_entity.pdbx_description
1 polymer ?
#
loop_
_entity_poly.entity_id
_entity_poly.type
_entity_poly.pdbx_seq_one_letter_code
_entity_poly.pdbx_strand_id
1 'polypeptide(L)'
;ERSIYPTMQESERFAARVEGVSGSAIRELFKLTSRPGVISFGGGNPSPAALPDEIVADICRELVATNGKVLLQYGMTEGLPALRESLTGYLQSEFGVTTDAGCILPVTGSTQAFNLLLDAYTDPGDVILTENPTFLGATQAMHLHQLRVIPVDSDEQGLRVDALEEAIRRHRPRMLYTIPTFQNPTGVTMPLERRKRIAELAAQYDILVAEDDPYHSLRYAGESLPAIKAFDTNGHVALMGSFSKVISPGLRVGFLVCEPKLLRKCVICKQSDDLHTANLNQAVVDAYLRRDLLRP
;
A
#
# COMPACT_ATOMS: atom_id res chain seq x y z
N GLU A 1 10.81 -31.17 25.85
CA GLU A 1 10.78 -29.82 26.43
C GLU A 1 9.36 -29.54 26.88
N ARG A 2 9.11 -29.39 28.19
CA ARG A 2 7.79 -29.00 28.70
C ARG A 2 7.60 -27.52 28.42
N SER A 3 6.54 -27.15 27.69
CA SER A 3 6.12 -25.76 27.51
C SER A 3 6.02 -25.07 28.87
N ILE A 4 6.68 -23.94 29.04
CA ILE A 4 6.69 -23.12 30.26
C ILE A 4 5.31 -22.46 30.49
N TYR A 5 4.45 -22.49 29.48
CA TYR A 5 3.12 -21.90 29.52
C TYR A 5 2.04 -22.98 29.56
N PRO A 6 1.01 -22.87 30.42
CA PRO A 6 -0.13 -23.78 30.38
C PRO A 6 -0.78 -23.70 28.99
N THR A 7 -1.12 -24.87 28.43
CA THR A 7 -1.88 -24.94 27.18
C THR A 7 -3.19 -24.18 27.34
N MET A 8 -3.28 -23.06 26.62
CA MET A 8 -4.55 -22.35 26.52
C MET A 8 -5.52 -23.25 25.74
N GLN A 9 -6.73 -23.46 26.23
CA GLN A 9 -7.80 -24.04 25.44
C GLN A 9 -8.08 -23.05 24.29
N GLU A 10 -7.84 -23.48 23.05
CA GLU A 10 -7.74 -22.60 21.87
C GLU A 10 -9.06 -21.87 21.52
N SER A 11 -10.19 -22.38 21.97
CA SER A 11 -11.50 -21.91 21.47
C SER A 11 -12.18 -20.74 22.21
N GLU A 12 -11.59 -20.21 23.30
CA GLU A 12 -12.35 -19.27 24.15
C GLU A 12 -11.65 -17.93 24.46
N ARG A 13 -10.48 -17.64 23.86
CA ARG A 13 -9.68 -16.46 24.27
C ARG A 13 -9.26 -15.53 23.15
N PHE A 14 -9.45 -15.89 21.90
CA PHE A 14 -9.07 -15.03 20.76
C PHE A 14 -10.24 -14.13 20.34
N ALA A 15 -9.92 -12.99 19.75
CA ALA A 15 -10.93 -12.11 19.18
C ALA A 15 -11.61 -12.81 17.98
N ALA A 16 -12.94 -12.72 17.89
CA ALA A 16 -13.73 -13.35 16.81
C ALA A 16 -13.20 -13.03 15.41
N ARG A 17 -12.64 -11.82 15.22
CA ARG A 17 -12.08 -11.40 13.94
C ARG A 17 -10.85 -12.19 13.47
N VAL A 18 -10.17 -12.92 14.35
CA VAL A 18 -9.01 -13.77 13.99
C VAL A 18 -9.40 -15.25 13.94
N GLU A 19 -10.59 -15.63 14.40
CA GLU A 19 -11.10 -16.99 14.25
C GLU A 19 -11.35 -17.29 12.77
N GLY A 20 -10.83 -18.42 12.27
CA GLY A 20 -10.97 -18.83 10.87
C GLY A 20 -10.04 -18.10 9.90
N VAL A 21 -9.23 -17.13 10.35
CA VAL A 21 -8.17 -16.54 9.54
C VAL A 21 -6.93 -17.44 9.63
N SER A 22 -6.70 -18.24 8.59
CA SER A 22 -5.45 -19.01 8.47
C SER A 22 -4.29 -18.08 8.10
N GLY A 23 -3.07 -18.45 8.51
CA GLY A 23 -1.86 -17.75 8.06
C GLY A 23 -1.80 -17.64 6.54
N SER A 24 -1.17 -16.57 6.03
CA SER A 24 -1.09 -16.31 4.59
C SER A 24 -0.56 -17.54 3.83
N ALA A 25 -1.35 -18.07 2.88
CA ALA A 25 -0.94 -19.14 1.98
C ALA A 25 0.38 -18.82 1.24
N ILE A 26 0.62 -17.53 0.97
CA ILE A 26 1.88 -17.04 0.39
C ILE A 26 3.07 -17.32 1.32
N ARG A 27 2.91 -17.15 2.65
CA ARG A 27 3.99 -17.47 3.61
C ARG A 27 4.34 -18.96 3.65
N GLU A 28 3.36 -19.83 3.52
CA GLU A 28 3.62 -21.27 3.43
C GLU A 28 4.37 -21.62 2.12
N LEU A 29 4.00 -20.97 1.01
CA LEU A 29 4.74 -21.08 -0.25
C LEU A 29 6.19 -20.60 -0.09
N PHE A 30 6.46 -19.50 0.62
CA PHE A 30 7.83 -19.04 0.87
C PHE A 30 8.71 -20.07 1.59
N LYS A 31 8.18 -20.84 2.53
CA LYS A 31 8.91 -21.94 3.18
C LYS A 31 9.33 -23.03 2.20
N LEU A 32 8.51 -23.28 1.18
CA LEU A 32 8.82 -24.24 0.12
C LEU A 32 9.83 -23.69 -0.88
N THR A 33 9.71 -22.42 -1.25
CA THR A 33 10.56 -21.76 -2.25
C THR A 33 11.98 -21.45 -1.73
N SER A 34 12.18 -21.45 -0.41
CA SER A 34 13.49 -21.26 0.22
C SER A 34 14.40 -22.51 0.16
N ARG A 35 13.90 -23.64 -0.38
CA ARG A 35 14.70 -24.87 -0.48
C ARG A 35 15.74 -24.77 -1.60
N PRO A 36 16.96 -25.28 -1.40
CA PRO A 36 17.97 -25.31 -2.45
C PRO A 36 17.46 -26.01 -3.73
N GLY A 37 17.74 -25.44 -4.89
CA GLY A 37 17.35 -25.98 -6.21
C GLY A 37 15.94 -25.66 -6.67
N VAL A 38 15.14 -24.93 -5.87
CA VAL A 38 13.82 -24.45 -6.29
C VAL A 38 13.95 -23.11 -7.00
N ILE A 39 13.43 -23.05 -8.24
CA ILE A 39 13.24 -21.77 -8.97
C ILE A 39 11.81 -21.32 -8.73
N SER A 40 11.64 -20.21 -7.99
CA SER A 40 10.33 -19.70 -7.63
C SER A 40 9.84 -18.65 -8.64
N PHE A 41 8.62 -18.85 -9.15
CA PHE A 41 7.86 -17.85 -9.90
C PHE A 41 6.75 -17.19 -9.05
N GLY A 42 6.70 -17.51 -7.76
CA GLY A 42 5.72 -16.95 -6.81
C GLY A 42 6.37 -15.98 -5.83
N GLY A 43 5.55 -15.16 -5.20
CA GLY A 43 5.91 -14.30 -4.09
C GLY A 43 6.45 -12.91 -4.42
N GLY A 44 6.86 -12.65 -5.66
CA GLY A 44 7.25 -11.30 -6.14
C GLY A 44 8.39 -10.64 -5.36
N ASN A 45 9.32 -11.41 -4.80
CA ASN A 45 10.50 -10.85 -4.15
C ASN A 45 11.46 -10.27 -5.19
N PRO A 46 12.02 -9.06 -4.96
CA PRO A 46 13.12 -8.55 -5.78
C PRO A 46 14.31 -9.52 -5.79
N SER A 47 15.00 -9.59 -6.93
CA SER A 47 16.25 -10.35 -7.01
C SER A 47 17.26 -9.80 -6.01
N PRO A 48 17.98 -10.65 -5.25
CA PRO A 48 19.06 -10.19 -4.37
C PRO A 48 20.09 -9.32 -5.10
N ALA A 49 20.39 -9.62 -6.37
CA ALA A 49 21.33 -8.86 -7.19
C ALA A 49 20.81 -7.44 -7.58
N ALA A 50 19.52 -7.18 -7.44
CA ALA A 50 18.92 -5.86 -7.70
C ALA A 50 18.78 -5.01 -6.43
N LEU A 51 19.13 -5.53 -5.26
CA LEU A 51 19.07 -4.77 -4.02
C LEU A 51 20.28 -3.82 -3.93
N PRO A 52 20.09 -2.51 -3.70
CA PRO A 52 21.15 -1.50 -3.72
C PRO A 52 21.89 -1.40 -2.38
N ASP A 53 22.44 -2.51 -1.88
CA ASP A 53 23.03 -2.64 -0.56
C ASP A 53 24.22 -1.67 -0.34
N GLU A 54 25.11 -1.52 -1.29
CA GLU A 54 26.23 -0.58 -1.20
C GLU A 54 25.77 0.87 -1.14
N ILE A 55 24.84 1.27 -2.02
CA ILE A 55 24.27 2.62 -2.05
C ILE A 55 23.56 2.93 -0.73
N VAL A 56 22.76 2.00 -0.24
CA VAL A 56 22.04 2.16 1.03
C VAL A 56 23.01 2.25 2.20
N ALA A 57 24.09 1.43 2.22
CA ALA A 57 25.11 1.47 3.25
C ALA A 57 25.83 2.85 3.30
N ASP A 58 26.18 3.41 2.15
CA ASP A 58 26.84 4.72 2.07
C ASP A 58 25.92 5.85 2.51
N ILE A 59 24.65 5.84 2.07
CA ILE A 59 23.64 6.80 2.51
C ILE A 59 23.44 6.71 4.02
N CYS A 60 23.29 5.51 4.58
CA CYS A 60 23.10 5.33 6.02
C CYS A 60 24.30 5.87 6.82
N ARG A 61 25.52 5.57 6.37
CA ARG A 61 26.75 6.06 7.02
C ARG A 61 26.78 7.59 7.07
N GLU A 62 26.51 8.25 5.94
CA GLU A 62 26.46 9.71 5.83
C GLU A 62 25.35 10.29 6.75
N LEU A 63 24.15 9.77 6.67
CA LEU A 63 22.99 10.24 7.43
C LEU A 63 23.23 10.12 8.95
N VAL A 64 23.78 9.01 9.41
CA VAL A 64 24.07 8.81 10.84
C VAL A 64 25.21 9.71 11.30
N ALA A 65 26.25 9.91 10.47
CA ALA A 65 27.36 10.81 10.80
C ALA A 65 26.93 12.28 10.90
N THR A 66 26.00 12.71 10.05
CA THR A 66 25.58 14.13 9.96
C THR A 66 24.40 14.48 10.83
N ASN A 67 23.41 13.57 10.96
CA ASN A 67 22.14 13.84 11.63
C ASN A 67 21.65 12.67 12.53
N GLY A 68 22.55 11.80 12.97
CA GLY A 68 22.22 10.59 13.71
C GLY A 68 21.38 10.82 14.96
N LYS A 69 21.67 11.90 15.72
CA LYS A 69 20.92 12.22 16.96
C LYS A 69 19.41 12.45 16.70
N VAL A 70 19.05 12.99 15.53
CA VAL A 70 17.65 13.23 15.14
C VAL A 70 17.05 11.96 14.55
N LEU A 71 17.79 11.28 13.68
CA LEU A 71 17.26 10.12 12.95
C LEU A 71 17.09 8.86 13.81
N LEU A 72 17.83 8.77 14.94
CA LEU A 72 17.74 7.68 15.90
C LEU A 72 16.82 8.00 17.10
N GLN A 73 16.18 9.17 17.11
CA GLN A 73 15.20 9.57 18.12
C GLN A 73 13.77 9.32 17.61
N TYR A 74 12.80 9.36 18.51
CA TYR A 74 11.39 9.40 18.13
C TYR A 74 11.11 10.58 17.19
N GLY A 75 10.21 10.34 16.22
CA GLY A 75 9.80 11.31 15.22
C GLY A 75 8.33 11.68 15.30
N MET A 76 7.92 12.52 14.36
CA MET A 76 6.51 12.86 14.19
C MET A 76 5.78 11.72 13.47
N THR A 77 4.53 11.47 13.86
CA THR A 77 3.68 10.46 13.20
C THR A 77 3.47 10.77 11.73
N GLU A 78 3.35 12.05 11.39
CA GLU A 78 3.19 12.55 10.02
C GLU A 78 4.42 12.29 9.14
N GLY A 79 5.53 11.83 9.72
CA GLY A 79 6.77 11.52 9.03
C GLY A 79 7.71 12.72 8.85
N LEU A 80 8.89 12.45 8.28
CA LEU A 80 9.91 13.46 8.05
C LEU A 80 9.44 14.50 7.02
N PRO A 81 9.47 15.82 7.35
CA PRO A 81 9.10 16.87 6.41
C PRO A 81 9.87 16.80 5.09
N ALA A 82 11.18 16.49 5.14
CA ALA A 82 12.02 16.37 3.94
C ALA A 82 11.51 15.28 2.98
N LEU A 83 11.16 14.09 3.50
CA LEU A 83 10.60 13.03 2.66
C LEU A 83 9.25 13.42 2.08
N ARG A 84 8.37 14.04 2.87
CA ARG A 84 7.05 14.48 2.39
C ARG A 84 7.18 15.48 1.25
N GLU A 85 8.15 16.39 1.33
CA GLU A 85 8.45 17.36 0.26
C GLU A 85 9.01 16.65 -0.97
N SER A 86 9.98 15.76 -0.83
CA SER A 86 10.53 14.98 -1.97
C SER A 86 9.46 14.12 -2.65
N LEU A 87 8.48 13.62 -1.89
CA LEU A 87 7.38 12.84 -2.43
C LEU A 87 6.45 13.66 -3.31
N THR A 88 6.30 14.97 -3.13
CA THR A 88 5.46 15.80 -4.02
C THR A 88 5.97 15.76 -5.46
N GLY A 89 7.29 15.93 -5.66
CA GLY A 89 7.94 15.83 -6.96
C GLY A 89 7.86 14.42 -7.56
N TYR A 90 8.11 13.40 -6.74
CA TYR A 90 8.00 12.00 -7.15
C TYR A 90 6.58 11.63 -7.60
N LEU A 91 5.55 12.04 -6.86
CA LEU A 91 4.16 11.78 -7.20
C LEU A 91 3.75 12.48 -8.50
N GLN A 92 4.23 13.70 -8.71
CA GLN A 92 3.96 14.43 -9.96
C GLN A 92 4.62 13.75 -11.16
N SER A 93 5.89 13.35 -11.04
CA SER A 93 6.64 12.77 -12.16
C SER A 93 6.18 11.35 -12.51
N GLU A 94 5.96 10.51 -11.51
CA GLU A 94 5.67 9.09 -11.72
C GLU A 94 4.18 8.81 -11.87
N PHE A 95 3.32 9.47 -11.07
CA PHE A 95 1.89 9.17 -10.98
C PHE A 95 0.99 10.25 -11.61
N GLY A 96 1.55 11.37 -12.05
CA GLY A 96 0.78 12.51 -12.54
C GLY A 96 -0.06 13.20 -11.45
N VAL A 97 0.29 13.00 -10.18
CA VAL A 97 -0.47 13.50 -9.03
C VAL A 97 0.16 14.78 -8.50
N THR A 98 -0.54 15.91 -8.64
CA THR A 98 -0.17 17.17 -7.98
C THR A 98 -0.78 17.21 -6.59
N THR A 99 0.06 17.37 -5.57
CA THR A 99 -0.40 17.38 -4.17
C THR A 99 0.56 18.17 -3.28
N ASP A 100 0.08 18.61 -2.13
CA ASP A 100 0.88 19.24 -1.09
C ASP A 100 1.47 18.20 -0.12
N ALA A 101 2.63 18.49 0.47
CA ALA A 101 3.24 17.66 1.49
C ALA A 101 2.28 17.39 2.69
N GLY A 102 1.34 18.31 2.95
CA GLY A 102 0.28 18.15 3.96
C GLY A 102 -0.72 17.02 3.68
N CYS A 103 -0.81 16.55 2.44
CA CYS A 103 -1.69 15.46 2.02
C CYS A 103 -0.96 14.10 1.96
N ILE A 104 0.31 14.02 2.37
CA ILE A 104 1.16 12.84 2.27
C ILE A 104 1.50 12.33 3.68
N LEU A 105 1.32 11.04 3.91
CA LEU A 105 1.71 10.33 5.13
C LEU A 105 2.70 9.21 4.78
N PRO A 106 3.98 9.31 5.16
CA PRO A 106 4.89 8.18 5.13
C PRO A 106 4.39 7.05 6.04
N VAL A 107 4.42 5.82 5.52
CA VAL A 107 3.88 4.64 6.18
C VAL A 107 4.89 3.48 6.14
N THR A 108 4.68 2.48 6.99
CA THR A 108 5.52 1.28 7.08
C THR A 108 5.11 0.27 6.00
N GLY A 109 5.21 0.70 4.74
CA GLY A 109 4.78 0.00 3.53
C GLY A 109 3.28 0.20 3.22
N SER A 110 2.86 -0.07 1.95
CA SER A 110 1.47 0.12 1.51
C SER A 110 0.47 -0.72 2.30
N THR A 111 0.89 -1.85 2.87
CA THR A 111 0.04 -2.65 3.76
C THR A 111 -0.43 -1.87 4.98
N GLN A 112 0.45 -1.07 5.61
CA GLN A 112 0.02 -0.19 6.70
C GLN A 112 -0.90 0.92 6.19
N ALA A 113 -0.59 1.53 5.02
CA ALA A 113 -1.49 2.52 4.43
C ALA A 113 -2.92 2.00 4.30
N PHE A 114 -3.08 0.77 3.80
CA PHE A 114 -4.39 0.16 3.65
C PHE A 114 -5.07 -0.12 4.99
N ASN A 115 -4.35 -0.67 5.98
CA ASN A 115 -4.92 -0.87 7.32
C ASN A 115 -5.39 0.45 7.94
N LEU A 116 -4.58 1.52 7.83
CA LEU A 116 -4.96 2.85 8.34
C LEU A 116 -6.21 3.42 7.64
N LEU A 117 -6.40 3.16 6.35
CA LEU A 117 -7.63 3.52 5.65
C LEU A 117 -8.83 2.72 6.18
N LEU A 118 -8.65 1.40 6.39
CA LEU A 118 -9.70 0.55 6.95
C LEU A 118 -10.07 1.01 8.37
N ASP A 119 -9.08 1.22 9.24
CA ASP A 119 -9.30 1.70 10.62
C ASP A 119 -9.99 3.06 10.69
N ALA A 120 -9.67 3.96 9.75
CA ALA A 120 -10.17 5.33 9.77
C ALA A 120 -11.52 5.52 9.07
N TYR A 121 -11.91 4.61 8.17
CA TYR A 121 -13.01 4.86 7.25
C TYR A 121 -14.09 3.77 7.23
N THR A 122 -13.84 2.60 7.82
CA THR A 122 -14.80 1.48 7.79
C THR A 122 -15.16 0.97 9.18
N ASP A 123 -16.37 0.44 9.30
CA ASP A 123 -16.87 -0.28 10.47
C ASP A 123 -17.13 -1.76 10.14
N PRO A 124 -17.10 -2.68 11.13
CA PRO A 124 -17.46 -4.08 10.93
C PRO A 124 -18.82 -4.24 10.24
N GLY A 125 -18.86 -5.03 9.17
CA GLY A 125 -20.05 -5.26 8.34
C GLY A 125 -20.20 -4.33 7.14
N ASP A 126 -19.38 -3.27 7.04
CA ASP A 126 -19.34 -2.42 5.85
C ASP A 126 -18.96 -3.21 4.61
N VAL A 127 -19.47 -2.76 3.45
CA VAL A 127 -19.17 -3.38 2.16
C VAL A 127 -17.95 -2.71 1.53
N ILE A 128 -17.00 -3.54 1.09
CA ILE A 128 -15.88 -3.15 0.24
C ILE A 128 -15.94 -3.92 -1.08
N LEU A 129 -15.79 -3.19 -2.19
CA LEU A 129 -15.65 -3.79 -3.52
C LEU A 129 -14.18 -4.06 -3.82
N THR A 130 -13.91 -5.12 -4.58
CA THR A 130 -12.55 -5.47 -5.05
C THR A 130 -12.61 -5.98 -6.48
N GLU A 131 -11.47 -5.96 -7.16
CA GLU A 131 -11.28 -6.74 -8.39
C GLU A 131 -11.43 -8.25 -8.12
N ASN A 132 -11.72 -9.02 -9.16
CA ASN A 132 -11.78 -10.47 -9.11
C ASN A 132 -10.92 -11.08 -10.25
N PRO A 133 -9.76 -11.69 -9.92
CA PRO A 133 -9.14 -11.83 -8.59
C PRO A 133 -8.49 -10.55 -8.06
N THR A 134 -8.12 -10.54 -6.77
CA THR A 134 -7.41 -9.44 -6.14
C THR A 134 -6.29 -9.93 -5.19
N PHE A 135 -5.50 -9.02 -4.65
CA PHE A 135 -4.36 -9.33 -3.78
C PHE A 135 -4.79 -9.95 -2.44
N LEU A 136 -4.27 -11.15 -2.16
CA LEU A 136 -4.62 -11.92 -0.96
C LEU A 136 -4.30 -11.19 0.36
N GLY A 137 -3.23 -10.38 0.38
CA GLY A 137 -2.88 -9.59 1.56
C GLY A 137 -3.94 -8.54 1.89
N ALA A 138 -4.55 -7.93 0.88
CA ALA A 138 -5.64 -6.99 1.07
C ALA A 138 -6.92 -7.69 1.54
N THR A 139 -7.27 -8.85 0.95
CA THR A 139 -8.45 -9.60 1.40
C THR A 139 -8.32 -10.07 2.85
N GLN A 140 -7.12 -10.44 3.29
CA GLN A 140 -6.86 -10.78 4.68
C GLN A 140 -7.09 -9.58 5.62
N ALA A 141 -6.60 -8.38 5.24
CA ALA A 141 -6.85 -7.16 6.01
C ALA A 141 -8.35 -6.85 6.11
N MET A 142 -9.09 -6.95 5.00
CA MET A 142 -10.53 -6.74 4.96
C MET A 142 -11.29 -7.70 5.89
N HIS A 143 -10.90 -8.99 5.91
CA HIS A 143 -11.49 -9.98 6.80
C HIS A 143 -11.20 -9.70 8.28
N LEU A 144 -9.97 -9.27 8.61
CA LEU A 144 -9.61 -8.87 9.98
C LEU A 144 -10.39 -7.65 10.46
N HIS A 145 -10.80 -6.76 9.54
CA HIS A 145 -11.71 -5.65 9.83
C HIS A 145 -13.20 -6.04 9.74
N GLN A 146 -13.49 -7.34 9.56
CA GLN A 146 -14.85 -7.89 9.48
C GLN A 146 -15.72 -7.27 8.37
N LEU A 147 -15.10 -6.88 7.25
CA LEU A 147 -15.79 -6.29 6.11
C LEU A 147 -16.47 -7.36 5.23
N ARG A 148 -17.53 -6.95 4.56
CA ARG A 148 -18.19 -7.74 3.51
C ARG A 148 -17.52 -7.46 2.17
N VAL A 149 -16.67 -8.36 1.72
CA VAL A 149 -15.95 -8.24 0.45
C VAL A 149 -16.85 -8.70 -0.70
N ILE A 150 -17.09 -7.83 -1.65
CA ILE A 150 -17.88 -8.12 -2.86
C ILE A 150 -16.94 -8.00 -4.07
N PRO A 151 -16.69 -9.10 -4.79
CA PRO A 151 -15.89 -9.08 -6.00
C PRO A 151 -16.66 -8.42 -7.15
N VAL A 152 -15.96 -7.66 -7.98
CA VAL A 152 -16.45 -7.03 -9.20
C VAL A 152 -15.73 -7.64 -10.39
N ASP A 153 -16.46 -7.94 -11.45
CA ASP A 153 -15.91 -8.58 -12.65
C ASP A 153 -14.82 -7.74 -13.30
N SER A 154 -13.78 -8.44 -13.76
CA SER A 154 -12.66 -7.89 -14.52
C SER A 154 -12.55 -8.60 -15.87
N ASP A 155 -11.93 -7.94 -16.84
CA ASP A 155 -11.61 -8.48 -18.16
C ASP A 155 -10.11 -8.28 -18.47
N GLU A 156 -9.71 -8.44 -19.71
CA GLU A 156 -8.34 -8.28 -20.20
C GLU A 156 -7.79 -6.85 -20.02
N GLN A 157 -8.64 -5.88 -19.71
CA GLN A 157 -8.30 -4.49 -19.39
C GLN A 157 -8.47 -4.15 -17.92
N GLY A 158 -8.67 -5.15 -17.03
CA GLY A 158 -8.85 -4.99 -15.59
C GLY A 158 -10.31 -4.79 -15.20
N LEU A 159 -10.54 -4.07 -14.10
CA LEU A 159 -11.87 -3.86 -13.54
C LEU A 159 -12.86 -3.28 -14.56
N ARG A 160 -14.01 -3.94 -14.74
CA ARG A 160 -15.09 -3.47 -15.61
C ARG A 160 -15.88 -2.36 -14.94
N VAL A 161 -15.88 -1.17 -15.53
CA VAL A 161 -16.53 0.03 -14.93
C VAL A 161 -18.06 -0.03 -14.97
N ASP A 162 -18.66 -0.75 -15.92
CA ASP A 162 -20.10 -1.03 -15.97
C ASP A 162 -20.53 -1.95 -14.81
N ALA A 163 -19.79 -3.04 -14.60
CA ALA A 163 -20.01 -3.94 -13.48
C ALA A 163 -19.75 -3.24 -12.13
N LEU A 164 -18.75 -2.35 -12.06
CA LEU A 164 -18.48 -1.53 -10.87
C LEU A 164 -19.67 -0.63 -10.53
N GLU A 165 -20.20 0.11 -11.50
CA GLU A 165 -21.35 1.00 -11.27
C GLU A 165 -22.60 0.23 -10.82
N GLU A 166 -22.86 -0.95 -11.41
CA GLU A 166 -23.94 -1.83 -10.98
C GLU A 166 -23.74 -2.31 -9.51
N ALA A 167 -22.51 -2.76 -9.18
CA ALA A 167 -22.16 -3.20 -7.84
C ALA A 167 -22.31 -2.07 -6.81
N ILE A 168 -21.90 -0.85 -7.14
CA ILE A 168 -22.05 0.34 -6.28
C ILE A 168 -23.54 0.59 -5.99
N ARG A 169 -24.39 0.60 -7.01
CA ARG A 169 -25.85 0.83 -6.84
C ARG A 169 -26.50 -0.25 -6.01
N ARG A 170 -26.12 -1.50 -6.23
CA ARG A 170 -26.71 -2.68 -5.56
C ARG A 170 -26.27 -2.82 -4.11
N HIS A 171 -24.99 -2.63 -3.82
CA HIS A 171 -24.38 -2.96 -2.53
C HIS A 171 -24.07 -1.75 -1.65
N ARG A 172 -24.08 -0.52 -2.20
CA ARG A 172 -23.78 0.73 -1.48
C ARG A 172 -22.50 0.61 -0.66
N PRO A 173 -21.35 0.33 -1.29
CA PRO A 173 -20.10 0.10 -0.60
C PRO A 173 -19.58 1.38 0.06
N ARG A 174 -18.77 1.21 1.12
CA ARG A 174 -17.97 2.29 1.69
C ARG A 174 -16.72 2.57 0.86
N MET A 175 -16.13 1.52 0.27
CA MET A 175 -14.83 1.60 -0.39
C MET A 175 -14.74 0.66 -1.59
N LEU A 176 -13.94 1.06 -2.57
CA LEU A 176 -13.37 0.21 -3.61
C LEU A 176 -11.86 0.06 -3.36
N TYR A 177 -11.34 -1.16 -3.33
CA TYR A 177 -9.90 -1.45 -3.40
C TYR A 177 -9.54 -1.91 -4.81
N THR A 178 -8.53 -1.30 -5.44
CA THR A 178 -8.08 -1.64 -6.79
C THR A 178 -6.58 -1.45 -6.99
N ILE A 179 -5.97 -2.29 -7.86
CA ILE A 179 -4.57 -2.21 -8.28
C ILE A 179 -4.55 -1.90 -9.78
N PRO A 180 -4.49 -0.62 -10.19
CA PRO A 180 -4.68 -0.25 -11.60
C PRO A 180 -3.48 -0.52 -12.50
N THR A 181 -2.28 -0.73 -11.94
CA THR A 181 -1.05 -0.94 -12.70
C THR A 181 -0.43 -2.29 -12.35
N PHE A 182 -0.23 -3.16 -13.36
CA PHE A 182 0.32 -4.51 -13.18
C PHE A 182 -0.37 -5.27 -12.05
N GLN A 183 -1.68 -5.33 -12.13
CA GLN A 183 -2.58 -5.89 -11.12
C GLN A 183 -2.08 -7.22 -10.54
N ASN A 184 -2.11 -7.37 -9.26
CA ASN A 184 -1.75 -8.61 -8.59
C ASN A 184 -3.03 -9.42 -8.26
N PRO A 185 -3.26 -10.61 -8.89
CA PRO A 185 -2.23 -11.44 -9.56
C PRO A 185 -2.24 -11.40 -11.10
N THR A 186 -3.09 -10.64 -11.76
CA THR A 186 -3.36 -10.79 -13.21
C THR A 186 -2.28 -10.17 -14.11
N GLY A 187 -1.49 -9.21 -13.61
CA GLY A 187 -0.53 -8.43 -14.38
C GLY A 187 -1.15 -7.38 -15.31
N VAL A 188 -2.47 -7.24 -15.33
CA VAL A 188 -3.18 -6.30 -16.19
C VAL A 188 -2.91 -4.86 -15.77
N THR A 189 -2.79 -3.96 -16.75
CA THR A 189 -2.75 -2.51 -16.53
C THR A 189 -4.05 -1.90 -17.05
N MET A 190 -4.78 -1.25 -16.15
CA MET A 190 -6.04 -0.58 -16.43
C MET A 190 -5.83 0.62 -17.35
N PRO A 191 -6.57 0.74 -18.47
CA PRO A 191 -6.44 1.86 -19.38
C PRO A 191 -6.94 3.18 -18.79
N LEU A 192 -6.44 4.28 -19.34
CA LEU A 192 -6.68 5.65 -18.85
C LEU A 192 -8.15 5.98 -18.67
N GLU A 193 -8.99 5.61 -19.63
CA GLU A 193 -10.43 5.95 -19.60
C GLU A 193 -11.16 5.25 -18.45
N ARG A 194 -10.76 4.03 -18.09
CA ARG A 194 -11.32 3.35 -16.91
C ARG A 194 -10.89 4.03 -15.62
N ARG A 195 -9.63 4.49 -15.53
CA ARG A 195 -9.12 5.24 -14.35
C ARG A 195 -9.92 6.51 -14.12
N LYS A 196 -10.14 7.30 -15.18
CA LYS A 196 -10.98 8.50 -15.14
C LYS A 196 -12.41 8.17 -14.68
N ARG A 197 -13.01 7.14 -15.28
CA ARG A 197 -14.38 6.75 -14.94
C ARG A 197 -14.52 6.29 -13.50
N ILE A 198 -13.54 5.60 -12.94
CA ILE A 198 -13.53 5.21 -11.52
C ILE A 198 -13.51 6.44 -10.61
N ALA A 199 -12.68 7.45 -10.91
CA ALA A 199 -12.66 8.71 -10.16
C ALA A 199 -14.01 9.44 -10.21
N GLU A 200 -14.66 9.48 -11.39
CA GLU A 200 -16.00 10.05 -11.55
C GLU A 200 -17.05 9.29 -10.74
N LEU A 201 -17.04 7.97 -10.80
CA LEU A 201 -17.98 7.13 -10.04
C LEU A 201 -17.78 7.30 -8.52
N ALA A 202 -16.53 7.41 -8.07
CA ALA A 202 -16.21 7.66 -6.68
C ALA A 202 -16.85 8.96 -6.18
N ALA A 203 -16.70 10.05 -6.94
CA ALA A 203 -17.32 11.34 -6.63
C ALA A 203 -18.86 11.31 -6.74
N GLN A 204 -19.38 10.63 -7.76
CA GLN A 204 -20.83 10.54 -8.02
C GLN A 204 -21.58 9.78 -6.91
N TYR A 205 -20.98 8.73 -6.37
CA TYR A 205 -21.62 7.85 -5.40
C TYR A 205 -21.08 7.99 -3.97
N ASP A 206 -20.20 8.97 -3.72
CA ASP A 206 -19.59 9.25 -2.42
C ASP A 206 -18.94 8.00 -1.78
N ILE A 207 -18.13 7.30 -2.57
CA ILE A 207 -17.33 6.15 -2.11
C ILE A 207 -15.84 6.48 -2.13
N LEU A 208 -15.07 5.89 -1.22
CA LEU A 208 -13.62 6.01 -1.21
C LEU A 208 -13.00 4.97 -2.13
N VAL A 209 -12.07 5.37 -2.98
CA VAL A 209 -11.20 4.46 -3.75
C VAL A 209 -9.86 4.34 -3.04
N ALA A 210 -9.52 3.15 -2.59
CA ALA A 210 -8.18 2.79 -2.13
C ALA A 210 -7.39 2.25 -3.34
N GLU A 211 -6.62 3.13 -3.95
CA GLU A 211 -5.74 2.82 -5.10
C GLU A 211 -4.40 2.32 -4.58
N ASP A 212 -4.08 1.03 -4.80
CA ASP A 212 -2.80 0.43 -4.41
C ASP A 212 -1.90 0.28 -5.64
N ASP A 213 -0.82 1.07 -5.72
CA ASP A 213 0.08 1.07 -6.88
C ASP A 213 1.56 0.90 -6.47
N PRO A 214 1.97 -0.30 -6.04
CA PRO A 214 3.36 -0.59 -5.67
C PRO A 214 4.24 -0.95 -6.87
N TYR A 215 3.68 -1.11 -8.07
CA TYR A 215 4.37 -1.64 -9.26
C TYR A 215 4.60 -0.62 -10.37
N HIS A 216 4.17 0.61 -10.20
CA HIS A 216 4.12 1.65 -11.23
C HIS A 216 5.44 1.80 -12.00
N SER A 217 6.55 1.89 -11.28
CA SER A 217 7.89 2.08 -11.85
C SER A 217 8.55 0.80 -12.40
N LEU A 218 7.87 -0.36 -12.37
CA LEU A 218 8.39 -1.63 -12.90
C LEU A 218 8.02 -1.86 -14.38
N ARG A 219 7.85 -0.81 -15.15
CA ARG A 219 7.47 -0.89 -16.54
C ARG A 219 8.66 -1.21 -17.45
N TYR A 220 8.56 -2.29 -18.22
CA TYR A 220 9.57 -2.69 -19.20
C TYR A 220 9.29 -2.18 -20.61
N ALA A 221 8.02 -1.89 -20.93
CA ALA A 221 7.58 -1.41 -22.24
C ALA A 221 6.31 -0.57 -22.14
N GLY A 222 6.09 0.29 -23.13
CA GLY A 222 4.96 1.21 -23.18
C GLY A 222 5.13 2.44 -22.29
N GLU A 223 4.09 3.26 -22.22
CA GLU A 223 4.09 4.52 -21.45
C GLU A 223 3.43 4.34 -20.08
N SER A 224 3.93 5.07 -19.09
CA SER A 224 3.29 5.16 -17.77
C SER A 224 1.98 5.94 -17.88
N LEU A 225 0.96 5.46 -17.20
CA LEU A 225 -0.35 6.11 -17.15
C LEU A 225 -0.52 6.82 -15.81
N PRO A 226 -1.15 8.00 -15.76
CA PRO A 226 -1.47 8.65 -14.51
C PRO A 226 -2.30 7.74 -13.58
N ALA A 227 -2.09 7.89 -12.27
CA ALA A 227 -2.89 7.22 -11.25
C ALA A 227 -4.37 7.63 -11.32
N ILE A 228 -5.29 6.86 -10.76
CA ILE A 228 -6.69 7.24 -10.57
C ILE A 228 -6.76 8.54 -9.76
N LYS A 229 -5.90 8.66 -8.74
CA LYS A 229 -5.75 9.85 -7.90
C LYS A 229 -5.50 11.14 -8.68
N ALA A 230 -4.84 11.07 -9.85
CA ALA A 230 -4.60 12.23 -10.70
C ALA A 230 -5.90 12.87 -11.25
N PHE A 231 -7.00 12.13 -11.28
CA PHE A 231 -8.33 12.57 -11.74
C PHE A 231 -9.29 12.87 -10.59
N ASP A 232 -8.85 12.73 -9.36
CA ASP A 232 -9.65 12.99 -8.16
C ASP A 232 -9.71 14.49 -7.86
N THR A 233 -10.86 15.09 -8.07
CA THR A 233 -11.10 16.52 -7.78
C THR A 233 -11.82 16.77 -6.46
N ASN A 234 -12.32 15.71 -5.80
CA ASN A 234 -13.23 15.82 -4.67
C ASN A 234 -12.78 15.09 -3.40
N GLY A 235 -11.56 14.51 -3.42
CA GLY A 235 -10.99 13.83 -2.25
C GLY A 235 -11.48 12.39 -2.04
N HIS A 236 -12.01 11.74 -3.08
CA HIS A 236 -12.54 10.38 -3.03
C HIS A 236 -11.52 9.28 -3.38
N VAL A 237 -10.29 9.63 -3.72
CA VAL A 237 -9.24 8.65 -4.02
C VAL A 237 -8.10 8.79 -3.02
N ALA A 238 -7.74 7.69 -2.38
CA ALA A 238 -6.55 7.56 -1.54
C ALA A 238 -5.53 6.68 -2.29
N LEU A 239 -4.41 7.27 -2.70
CA LEU A 239 -3.31 6.56 -3.36
C LEU A 239 -2.33 6.02 -2.33
N MET A 240 -2.05 4.73 -2.40
CA MET A 240 -1.06 4.02 -1.61
C MET A 240 0.08 3.56 -2.51
N GLY A 241 1.31 3.85 -2.12
CA GLY A 241 2.49 3.40 -2.83
C GLY A 241 3.55 2.83 -1.91
N SER A 242 4.56 2.19 -2.48
CA SER A 242 5.61 1.52 -1.73
C SER A 242 6.95 1.60 -2.43
N PHE A 243 8.03 1.77 -1.66
CA PHE A 243 9.40 1.65 -2.16
C PHE A 243 9.93 0.21 -2.11
N SER A 244 9.09 -0.76 -1.74
CA SER A 244 9.50 -2.16 -1.63
C SER A 244 9.95 -2.79 -2.95
N LYS A 245 9.45 -2.30 -4.08
CA LYS A 245 9.77 -2.86 -5.41
C LYS A 245 10.74 -2.01 -6.22
N VAL A 246 10.98 -0.77 -5.79
CA VAL A 246 11.84 0.19 -6.51
C VAL A 246 13.15 0.49 -5.78
N ILE A 247 13.21 0.28 -4.45
CA ILE A 247 14.44 0.39 -3.66
C ILE A 247 14.69 -0.93 -2.93
N SER A 248 13.93 -1.21 -1.87
CA SER A 248 14.12 -2.42 -1.06
C SER A 248 12.90 -2.72 -0.19
N PRO A 249 12.41 -3.97 -0.15
CA PRO A 249 11.33 -4.34 0.74
C PRO A 249 11.73 -4.30 2.23
N GLY A 250 13.02 -4.42 2.54
CA GLY A 250 13.54 -4.40 3.90
C GLY A 250 13.46 -3.03 4.58
N LEU A 251 13.45 -1.93 3.81
CA LEU A 251 13.32 -0.57 4.36
C LEU A 251 11.94 -0.29 4.96
N ARG A 252 10.92 -1.02 4.54
CA ARG A 252 9.54 -0.82 5.02
C ARG A 252 9.06 0.62 4.92
N VAL A 253 9.29 1.30 3.81
CA VAL A 253 8.79 2.66 3.55
C VAL A 253 7.81 2.64 2.40
N GLY A 254 6.68 3.29 2.61
CA GLY A 254 5.65 3.58 1.63
C GLY A 254 5.02 4.96 1.90
N PHE A 255 3.97 5.27 1.19
CA PHE A 255 3.22 6.51 1.37
C PHE A 255 1.72 6.30 1.17
N LEU A 256 0.96 7.15 1.84
CA LEU A 256 -0.48 7.35 1.64
C LEU A 256 -0.70 8.79 1.23
N VAL A 257 -1.46 9.01 0.15
CA VAL A 257 -1.86 10.34 -0.32
C VAL A 257 -3.38 10.41 -0.37
N CYS A 258 -3.97 11.26 0.45
CA CYS A 258 -5.43 11.41 0.49
C CYS A 258 -5.84 12.82 0.94
N GLU A 259 -7.13 13.07 0.95
CA GLU A 259 -7.73 14.32 1.42
C GLU A 259 -7.33 14.60 2.88
N PRO A 260 -7.04 15.88 3.25
CA PRO A 260 -6.52 16.23 4.57
C PRO A 260 -7.36 15.79 5.78
N LYS A 261 -8.68 15.71 5.67
CA LYS A 261 -9.53 15.27 6.79
C LYS A 261 -9.38 13.78 7.04
N LEU A 262 -9.32 12.97 5.97
CA LEU A 262 -9.07 11.54 6.05
C LEU A 262 -7.65 11.28 6.56
N LEU A 263 -6.66 12.03 6.03
CA LEU A 263 -5.27 11.88 6.46
C LEU A 263 -5.11 12.08 7.96
N ARG A 264 -5.76 13.11 8.54
CA ARG A 264 -5.73 13.35 10.00
C ARG A 264 -6.27 12.16 10.80
N LYS A 265 -7.31 11.46 10.28
CA LYS A 265 -7.83 10.26 10.93
C LYS A 265 -6.84 9.09 10.83
N CYS A 266 -6.22 8.92 9.67
CA CYS A 266 -5.15 7.92 9.48
C CYS A 266 -3.95 8.20 10.41
N VAL A 267 -3.57 9.47 10.62
CA VAL A 267 -2.51 9.85 11.58
C VAL A 267 -2.89 9.44 13.00
N ILE A 268 -4.15 9.65 13.42
CA ILE A 268 -4.60 9.22 14.76
C ILE A 268 -4.50 7.69 14.91
N CYS A 269 -4.93 6.92 13.91
CA CYS A 269 -4.80 5.47 13.93
C CYS A 269 -3.32 5.05 13.98
N LYS A 270 -2.47 5.68 13.16
CA LYS A 270 -1.03 5.40 13.13
C LYS A 270 -0.32 5.68 14.46
N GLN A 271 -0.76 6.68 15.22
CA GLN A 271 -0.20 6.96 16.55
C GLN A 271 -0.34 5.77 17.52
N SER A 272 -1.42 5.01 17.40
CA SER A 272 -1.65 3.82 18.22
C SER A 272 -1.09 2.53 17.62
N ASP A 273 -0.80 2.52 16.32
CA ASP A 273 -0.27 1.36 15.60
C ASP A 273 1.25 1.22 15.74
N ASP A 274 2.01 2.21 15.25
CA ASP A 274 3.48 2.17 15.27
C ASP A 274 4.14 3.50 15.70
N LEU A 275 3.37 4.48 16.12
CA LEU A 275 3.77 5.84 16.47
C LEU A 275 4.26 6.64 15.25
N HIS A 276 5.29 6.14 14.56
CA HIS A 276 5.80 6.70 13.30
C HIS A 276 6.62 5.67 12.53
N THR A 277 6.68 5.83 11.21
CA THR A 277 7.60 5.06 10.36
C THR A 277 9.05 5.43 10.73
N ALA A 278 9.97 4.46 10.75
CA ALA A 278 11.36 4.66 11.18
C ALA A 278 12.04 5.83 10.46
N ASN A 279 12.51 6.83 11.21
CA ASN A 279 13.09 8.07 10.66
C ASN A 279 14.30 7.81 9.78
N LEU A 280 15.19 6.90 10.16
CA LEU A 280 16.37 6.57 9.36
C LEU A 280 15.96 6.01 7.99
N ASN A 281 14.98 5.12 7.95
CA ASN A 281 14.52 4.52 6.70
C ASN A 281 13.82 5.56 5.82
N GLN A 282 13.05 6.48 6.40
CA GLN A 282 12.49 7.62 5.68
C GLN A 282 13.59 8.51 5.09
N ALA A 283 14.63 8.81 5.85
CA ALA A 283 15.75 9.64 5.39
C ALA A 283 16.56 8.97 4.28
N VAL A 284 16.70 7.64 4.31
CA VAL A 284 17.31 6.88 3.22
C VAL A 284 16.50 7.05 1.93
N VAL A 285 15.19 6.88 1.99
CA VAL A 285 14.31 7.06 0.82
C VAL A 285 14.34 8.50 0.32
N ASP A 286 14.31 9.50 1.21
CA ASP A 286 14.44 10.91 0.85
C ASP A 286 15.76 11.19 0.11
N ALA A 287 16.88 10.67 0.63
CA ALA A 287 18.18 10.79 -0.03
C ALA A 287 18.21 10.13 -1.41
N TYR A 288 17.54 8.98 -1.56
CA TYR A 288 17.39 8.26 -2.81
C TYR A 288 16.64 9.09 -3.85
N LEU A 289 15.50 9.69 -3.47
CA LEU A 289 14.70 10.56 -4.34
C LEU A 289 15.47 11.82 -4.74
N ARG A 290 16.08 12.53 -3.78
CA ARG A 290 16.83 13.76 -4.05
C ARG A 290 18.08 13.58 -4.91
N ARG A 291 18.68 12.39 -4.90
CA ARG A 291 19.85 12.05 -5.71
C ARG A 291 19.47 11.45 -7.07
N ASP A 292 18.18 11.37 -7.39
CA ASP A 292 17.63 10.77 -8.62
C ASP A 292 18.15 9.33 -8.88
N LEU A 293 18.26 8.52 -7.82
CA LEU A 293 18.83 7.17 -7.88
C LEU A 293 17.81 6.10 -8.29
N LEU A 294 16.55 6.46 -8.53
CA LEU A 294 15.52 5.56 -9.04
C LEU A 294 15.61 5.35 -10.55
N ARG A 295 16.28 6.22 -11.26
CA ARG A 295 16.48 6.13 -12.70
C ARG A 295 17.81 5.47 -13.00
N PRO A 296 17.85 4.55 -14.01
CA PRO A 296 19.10 3.88 -14.41
C PRO A 296 20.11 4.85 -15.03
#